data_74324a23a0bd6e15d2d8f6b950a95fae
#
_entry.id   74324a23a0bd6e15d2d8f6b950a95fae
#
_cell.length_a   1.000
_cell.length_b   1.000
_cell.length_c   1.000
_cell.angle_alpha   90.00
_cell.angle_beta   90.00
_cell.angle_gamma   90.00
#
_symmetry.space_group_name_H-M   'P 1'
#
loop_
_entity.id
_entity.type
_entity.pdbx_description
1 polymer ?
#
loop_
_entity_poly.entity_id
_entity_poly.type
_entity_poly.pdbx_seq_one_letter_code
_entity_poly.pdbx_strand_id
1 'polypeptide(L)'
;MVEVTLWGSLGAAAGGKKTLDIEAKDIRELFAKLAEQHPGLKPHIERGIAVSIDGVIYRDTWSKALPQDAEIFLLPRLAGG
;
A
#
# COMPACT_ATOMS: atom_id res chain seq x y z
N MET A 1 6.70 12.83 -2.07
CA MET A 1 6.02 11.64 -2.62
C MET A 1 6.78 10.38 -2.26
N VAL A 2 6.06 9.30 -2.01
CA VAL A 2 6.69 8.02 -1.76
C VAL A 2 6.43 7.10 -2.93
N GLU A 3 7.41 6.27 -3.26
CA GLU A 3 7.25 5.25 -4.29
C GLU A 3 6.80 3.97 -3.61
N VAL A 4 5.69 3.43 -4.09
CA VAL A 4 5.07 2.25 -3.50
C VAL A 4 5.12 1.13 -4.53
N THR A 5 5.69 -0.01 -4.14
CA THR A 5 5.74 -1.20 -5.00
C THR A 5 4.61 -2.14 -4.62
N LEU A 6 3.87 -2.60 -5.63
CA LEU A 6 2.70 -3.46 -5.44
C LEU A 6 3.07 -4.91 -5.73
N TRP A 7 2.79 -5.79 -4.78
CA TRP A 7 3.09 -7.21 -4.92
C TRP A 7 1.85 -8.01 -5.29
N GLY A 8 2.08 -9.05 -6.08
CA GLY A 8 1.04 -10.02 -6.41
C GLY A 8 -0.17 -9.40 -7.09
N SER A 9 -1.35 -9.77 -6.65
CA SER A 9 -2.60 -9.32 -7.24
C SER A 9 -2.85 -7.81 -7.10
N LEU A 10 -2.10 -7.14 -6.23
CA LEU A 10 -2.27 -5.70 -6.05
C LEU A 10 -1.87 -4.93 -7.31
N GLY A 11 -0.82 -5.38 -7.99
CA GLY A 11 -0.41 -4.75 -9.24
C GLY A 11 -1.49 -4.85 -10.30
N ALA A 12 -2.11 -6.02 -10.43
CA ALA A 12 -3.21 -6.20 -11.38
C ALA A 12 -4.41 -5.33 -11.03
N ALA A 13 -4.71 -5.21 -9.74
CA ALA A 13 -5.82 -4.37 -9.27
C ALA A 13 -5.57 -2.88 -9.54
N ALA A 14 -4.33 -2.48 -9.69
CA ALA A 14 -3.96 -1.09 -10.00
C ALA A 14 -3.75 -0.87 -11.50
N GLY A 15 -4.38 -1.68 -12.34
CA GLY A 15 -4.29 -1.51 -13.79
C GLY A 15 -3.01 -2.07 -14.39
N GLY A 16 -2.36 -3.01 -13.70
CA GLY A 16 -1.13 -3.64 -14.19
C GLY A 16 0.14 -2.91 -13.82
N LYS A 17 0.04 -1.88 -13.00
CA LYS A 17 1.21 -1.13 -12.56
C LYS A 17 1.91 -1.83 -11.41
N LYS A 18 3.24 -1.85 -11.44
CA LYS A 18 4.02 -2.44 -10.37
C LYS A 18 4.39 -1.43 -9.30
N THR A 19 4.55 -0.17 -9.68
CA THR A 19 4.92 0.91 -8.77
C THR A 19 4.01 2.10 -8.97
N LEU A 20 3.77 2.81 -7.88
CA LEU A 20 2.96 4.04 -7.89
C LEU A 20 3.68 5.10 -7.07
N ASP A 21 3.59 6.35 -7.51
CA ASP A 21 4.08 7.49 -6.75
C ASP A 21 2.88 8.15 -6.09
N ILE A 22 2.86 8.14 -4.77
CA ILE A 22 1.73 8.66 -4.00
C ILE A 22 2.24 9.69 -3.01
N GLU A 23 1.56 10.81 -2.92
CA GLU A 23 1.86 11.80 -1.89
C GLU A 23 1.07 11.46 -0.64
N ALA A 24 1.76 10.90 0.36
CA ALA A 24 1.14 10.51 1.61
C ALA A 24 2.14 10.66 2.75
N LYS A 25 1.67 11.12 3.89
CA LYS A 25 2.52 11.32 5.06
C LYS A 25 2.46 10.16 6.04
N ASP A 26 1.42 9.35 5.97
CA ASP A 26 1.26 8.18 6.82
C ASP A 26 0.50 7.09 6.07
N ILE A 27 0.39 5.92 6.69
CA ILE A 27 -0.26 4.77 6.06
C ILE A 27 -1.74 5.05 5.80
N ARG A 28 -2.41 5.74 6.73
CA ARG A 28 -3.82 6.08 6.56
C ARG A 28 -4.05 6.91 5.31
N GLU A 29 -3.25 7.93 5.12
CA GLU A 29 -3.36 8.78 3.94
C GLU A 29 -3.02 8.02 2.67
N LEU A 30 -2.01 7.14 2.76
CA LEU A 30 -1.65 6.29 1.62
C LEU A 30 -2.83 5.46 1.16
N PHE A 31 -3.51 4.78 2.10
CA PHE A 31 -4.65 3.95 1.74
C PHE A 31 -5.82 4.77 1.21
N ALA A 32 -6.08 5.94 1.78
CA ALA A 32 -7.15 6.81 1.31
C ALA A 32 -6.92 7.23 -0.13
N LYS A 33 -5.69 7.62 -0.46
CA LYS A 33 -5.35 8.04 -1.81
C LYS A 33 -5.34 6.88 -2.80
N LEU A 34 -4.90 5.71 -2.37
CA LEU A 34 -4.94 4.53 -3.22
C LEU A 34 -6.37 4.15 -3.58
N ALA A 35 -7.28 4.20 -2.60
CA ALA A 35 -8.68 3.89 -2.86
C ALA A 35 -9.31 4.91 -3.80
N GLU A 36 -8.90 6.17 -3.72
CA GLU A 36 -9.43 7.23 -4.56
C GLU A 36 -8.89 7.16 -5.99
N GLN A 37 -7.57 6.99 -6.13
CA GLN A 37 -6.92 7.00 -7.42
C GLN A 37 -6.98 5.66 -8.14
N HIS A 38 -7.06 4.58 -7.39
CA HIS A 38 -7.10 3.23 -7.92
C HIS A 38 -8.22 2.44 -7.25
N PRO A 39 -9.48 2.65 -7.67
CA PRO A 39 -10.63 2.00 -7.02
C PRO A 39 -10.54 0.48 -6.99
N GLY A 40 -9.81 -0.12 -7.91
CA GLY A 40 -9.60 -1.56 -7.92
C GLY A 40 -8.86 -2.07 -6.70
N LEU A 41 -8.12 -1.21 -6.00
CA LEU A 41 -7.42 -1.60 -4.79
C LEU A 41 -8.31 -1.54 -3.55
N LYS A 42 -9.46 -0.90 -3.63
CA LYS A 42 -10.33 -0.72 -2.48
C LYS A 42 -10.73 -2.03 -1.78
N PRO A 43 -11.14 -3.08 -2.51
CA PRO A 43 -11.45 -4.35 -1.86
C PRO A 43 -10.25 -4.96 -1.13
N HIS A 44 -9.06 -4.79 -1.68
CA HIS A 44 -7.84 -5.30 -1.03
C HIS A 44 -7.52 -4.52 0.24
N ILE A 45 -7.72 -3.20 0.20
CA ILE A 45 -7.51 -2.36 1.38
C ILE A 45 -8.49 -2.76 2.50
N GLU A 46 -9.74 -3.04 2.14
CA GLU A 46 -10.76 -3.45 3.11
C GLU A 46 -10.45 -4.81 3.73
N ARG A 47 -9.83 -5.71 2.97
CA ARG A 47 -9.39 -7.01 3.49
C ARG A 47 -8.18 -6.88 4.40
N GLY A 48 -7.43 -5.81 4.23
CA GLY A 48 -6.21 -5.58 4.94
C GLY A 48 -4.99 -5.83 4.05
N ILE A 49 -4.18 -4.80 3.92
CA ILE A 49 -2.93 -4.86 3.18
C ILE A 49 -1.81 -4.65 4.18
N ALA A 50 -0.77 -5.48 4.10
CA ALA A 50 0.43 -5.26 4.89
C ALA A 50 1.30 -4.23 4.17
N VAL A 51 1.92 -3.34 4.94
CA VAL A 51 2.81 -2.31 4.40
C VAL A 51 4.21 -2.58 4.92
N SER A 52 5.16 -2.73 4.02
CA SER A 52 6.57 -2.86 4.40
C SER A 52 7.24 -1.51 4.20
N ILE A 53 7.87 -1.00 5.25
CA ILE A 53 8.61 0.26 5.21
C ILE A 53 10.05 -0.07 5.57
N ASP A 54 10.95 0.03 4.59
CA ASP A 54 12.37 -0.29 4.76
C ASP A 54 12.59 -1.66 5.41
N GLY A 55 11.79 -2.64 4.98
CA GLY A 55 11.93 -4.01 5.45
C GLY A 55 11.16 -4.36 6.71
N VAL A 56 10.48 -3.40 7.31
CA VAL A 56 9.67 -3.63 8.52
C VAL A 56 8.21 -3.67 8.13
N ILE A 57 7.51 -4.74 8.47
CA ILE A 57 6.12 -4.93 8.09
C ILE A 57 5.17 -4.39 9.14
N TYR A 58 4.24 -3.57 8.70
CA TYR A 58 3.18 -2.98 9.52
C TYR A 58 1.83 -3.46 9.01
N ARG A 59 0.97 -3.94 9.90
CA ARG A 59 -0.33 -4.47 9.49
C ARG A 59 -1.49 -3.59 9.92
N ASP A 60 -1.50 -3.13 11.15
CA ASP A 60 -2.61 -2.36 11.70
C ASP A 60 -2.18 -0.99 12.25
N THR A 61 -1.02 -0.53 11.84
CA THR A 61 -0.46 0.72 12.36
C THR A 61 -0.69 1.86 11.37
N TRP A 62 -1.93 2.28 11.25
CA TRP A 62 -2.33 3.25 10.24
C TRP A 62 -1.76 4.65 10.46
N SER A 63 -1.37 4.97 11.68
CA SER A 63 -0.76 6.25 12.00
C SER A 63 0.74 6.29 11.75
N LYS A 64 1.34 5.18 11.32
CA LYS A 64 2.77 5.13 11.06
C LYS A 64 3.15 6.10 9.95
N ALA A 65 4.10 6.98 10.25
CA ALA A 65 4.58 7.95 9.27
C ALA A 65 5.35 7.27 8.14
N LEU A 66 5.21 7.83 6.93
CA LEU A 66 5.91 7.35 5.75
C LEU A 66 7.05 8.32 5.43
N PRO A 67 8.31 7.94 5.68
CA PRO A 67 9.44 8.78 5.28
C PRO A 67 9.49 8.92 3.77
N GLN A 68 9.83 10.10 3.28
CA GLN A 68 9.82 10.38 1.84
C GLN A 68 10.78 9.49 1.05
N ASP A 69 11.88 9.09 1.66
CA ASP A 69 12.88 8.28 0.99
C ASP A 69 12.76 6.79 1.31
N ALA A 70 11.68 6.40 1.98
CA ALA A 70 11.51 5.01 2.38
C ALA A 70 11.15 4.14 1.19
N GLU A 71 11.58 2.88 1.26
CA GLU A 71 11.17 1.88 0.29
C GLU A 71 9.90 1.22 0.82
N ILE A 72 8.80 1.47 0.12
CA ILE A 72 7.47 1.02 0.54
C ILE A 72 7.00 -0.11 -0.36
N PHE A 73 6.61 -1.22 0.25
CA PHE A 73 5.96 -2.33 -0.46
C PHE A 73 4.58 -2.56 0.12
N LEU A 74 3.62 -2.81 -0.76
CA LEU A 74 2.30 -3.27 -0.34
C LEU A 74 2.18 -4.75 -0.64
N LEU A 75 1.81 -5.51 0.37
CA LEU A 75 1.71 -6.96 0.30
C LEU A 75 0.26 -7.37 0.50
N PRO A 76 -0.28 -8.23 -0.37
CA PRO A 76 -1.64 -8.71 -0.16
C PRO A 76 -1.70 -9.57 1.09
N ARG A 77 -2.82 -9.50 1.80
CA ARG A 77 -3.02 -10.35 2.95
C ARG A 77 -3.24 -11.78 2.48
N LEU A 78 -2.49 -12.71 3.04
CA LEU A 78 -2.65 -14.11 2.68
C LEU A 78 -3.92 -14.67 3.33
N ALA A 79 -4.82 -15.16 2.49
CA ALA A 79 -6.06 -15.75 2.97
C ALA A 79 -5.76 -17.02 3.76
N GLY A 80 -6.50 -17.22 4.82
CA GLY A 80 -6.34 -18.41 5.65
C GLY A 80 -5.11 -18.38 6.53
N GLY A 81 -4.41 -17.29 6.48
CA GLY A 81 -3.26 -17.11 7.36
C GLY A 81 -3.67 -16.99 8.79
#